data_938a7b14f55cc7388fa3805ab366cce5
#
_entry.id   938a7b14f55cc7388fa3805ab366cce5
#
_cell.length_a   1.000
_cell.length_b   1.000
_cell.length_c   1.000
_cell.angle_alpha   90.00
_cell.angle_beta   90.00
_cell.angle_gamma   90.00
#
_symmetry.space_group_name_H-M   'P 1'
#
loop_
_entity.id
_entity.type
_entity.pdbx_description
1 polymer ?
#
loop_
_entity_poly.entity_id
_entity_poly.type
_entity_poly.pdbx_seq_one_letter_code
_entity_poly.pdbx_strand_id
1 'polypeptide(L)'
;MHIETIGVIGANARGRGVALAALLGGYRVVLEDVSSEMLEKGITHIEQSLDEGVAQHELSEQERESALARLSSASRVDEVCRVADMLIETVPDEMEVKLEIFTIFDKFAKPRAILASNTSLSITEIASITFRTEDCIGMRFANPAPKIKSVELVRGADTSDATIAACSEAARRIGMEVAVIYESPQPFGSDEVAVRRAKAMIE
;
A
#
# COMPACT_ATOMS: atom_id res chain seq x y z
N MET A 1 -14.01 9.10 3.25
CA MET A 1 -12.98 8.75 4.28
C MET A 1 -11.78 9.64 3.99
N HIS A 2 -11.23 10.35 4.97
CA HIS A 2 -10.10 11.25 4.75
C HIS A 2 -8.82 10.54 5.15
N ILE A 3 -7.86 10.44 4.23
CA ILE A 3 -6.56 9.80 4.46
C ILE A 3 -5.49 10.89 4.47
N GLU A 4 -4.77 11.01 5.57
CA GLU A 4 -3.62 11.90 5.73
C GLU A 4 -2.32 11.13 5.96
N THR A 5 -2.39 10.03 6.70
CA THR A 5 -1.24 9.23 7.09
C THR A 5 -1.35 7.81 6.54
N ILE A 6 -0.35 7.39 5.80
CA ILE A 6 -0.21 6.03 5.27
C ILE A 6 0.88 5.31 6.06
N GLY A 7 0.52 4.18 6.67
CA GLY A 7 1.47 3.26 7.28
C GLY A 7 1.88 2.20 6.26
N VAL A 8 3.19 1.99 6.11
CA VAL A 8 3.74 0.96 5.23
C VAL A 8 4.51 -0.05 6.06
N ILE A 9 4.08 -1.30 6.02
CA ILE A 9 4.69 -2.42 6.74
C ILE A 9 5.57 -3.22 5.77
N GLY A 10 6.85 -3.30 6.09
CA GLY A 10 7.90 -3.87 5.25
C GLY A 10 8.66 -2.80 4.45
N ALA A 11 9.95 -2.62 4.76
CA ALA A 11 10.85 -1.67 4.09
C ALA A 11 11.61 -2.28 2.89
N ASN A 12 11.10 -3.38 2.33
CA ASN A 12 11.62 -4.02 1.13
C ASN A 12 11.42 -3.13 -0.13
N ALA A 13 11.85 -3.62 -1.29
CA ALA A 13 11.75 -2.85 -2.55
C ALA A 13 10.32 -2.37 -2.88
N ARG A 14 9.29 -3.17 -2.55
CA ARG A 14 7.88 -2.79 -2.76
C ARG A 14 7.45 -1.72 -1.77
N GLY A 15 7.71 -1.94 -0.47
CA GLY A 15 7.30 -1.02 0.59
C GLY A 15 7.92 0.36 0.45
N ARG A 16 9.24 0.44 0.21
CA ARG A 16 9.88 1.74 -0.03
C ARG A 16 9.38 2.46 -1.28
N GLY A 17 9.01 1.71 -2.33
CA GLY A 17 8.37 2.30 -3.51
C GLY A 17 7.00 2.87 -3.22
N VAL A 18 6.17 2.16 -2.46
CA VAL A 18 4.85 2.64 -1.99
C VAL A 18 5.03 3.86 -1.09
N ALA A 19 5.98 3.81 -0.14
CA ALA A 19 6.27 4.93 0.76
C ALA A 19 6.72 6.18 -0.01
N LEU A 20 7.66 6.04 -0.97
CA LEU A 20 8.11 7.15 -1.82
C LEU A 20 6.96 7.75 -2.62
N ALA A 21 6.15 6.92 -3.26
CA ALA A 21 5.01 7.38 -4.05
C ALA A 21 3.99 8.12 -3.17
N ALA A 22 3.69 7.63 -1.96
CA ALA A 22 2.81 8.29 -1.01
C ALA A 22 3.38 9.65 -0.54
N LEU A 23 4.68 9.73 -0.27
CA LEU A 23 5.36 11.00 0.09
C LEU A 23 5.23 12.03 -1.02
N LEU A 24 5.47 11.64 -2.27
CA LEU A 24 5.33 12.51 -3.44
C LEU A 24 3.87 12.93 -3.67
N GLY A 25 2.91 12.08 -3.31
CA GLY A 25 1.49 12.41 -3.28
C GLY A 25 1.06 13.33 -2.13
N GLY A 26 2.01 13.75 -1.27
CA GLY A 26 1.76 14.67 -0.17
C GLY A 26 1.18 14.04 1.10
N TYR A 27 1.25 12.73 1.24
CA TYR A 27 0.87 12.02 2.46
C TYR A 27 1.98 12.04 3.51
N ARG A 28 1.61 11.94 4.78
CA ARG A 28 2.53 11.53 5.84
C ARG A 28 2.71 10.02 5.73
N VAL A 29 3.94 9.57 5.89
CA VAL A 29 4.26 8.13 5.81
C VAL A 29 4.98 7.69 7.08
N VAL A 30 4.53 6.57 7.62
CA VAL A 30 5.23 5.85 8.68
C VAL A 30 5.68 4.51 8.09
N LEU A 31 6.99 4.36 7.90
CA LEU A 31 7.60 3.13 7.39
C LEU A 31 8.03 2.25 8.56
N GLU A 32 7.69 0.98 8.48
CA GLU A 32 8.05 -0.01 9.50
C GLU A 32 8.72 -1.22 8.87
N ASP A 33 9.67 -1.80 9.58
CA ASP A 33 10.18 -3.15 9.32
C ASP A 33 10.64 -3.76 10.64
N VAL A 34 10.43 -5.06 10.80
CA VAL A 34 10.88 -5.83 11.97
C VAL A 34 12.41 -5.84 12.08
N SER A 35 13.11 -5.70 10.96
CA SER A 35 14.57 -5.56 10.90
C SER A 35 14.97 -4.09 10.87
N SER A 36 15.64 -3.62 11.92
CA SER A 36 16.18 -2.25 11.96
C SER A 36 17.12 -1.97 10.80
N GLU A 37 17.92 -2.96 10.37
CA GLU A 37 18.80 -2.84 9.23
C GLU A 37 18.02 -2.64 7.91
N MET A 38 16.93 -3.37 7.72
CA MET A 38 16.08 -3.22 6.53
C MET A 38 15.35 -1.87 6.55
N LEU A 39 14.92 -1.42 7.72
CA LEU A 39 14.28 -0.12 7.90
C LEU A 39 15.24 1.03 7.55
N GLU A 40 16.47 1.02 8.09
CA GLU A 40 17.49 2.02 7.77
C GLU A 40 17.84 2.04 6.28
N LYS A 41 18.06 0.85 5.68
CA LYS A 41 18.29 0.72 4.23
C LYS A 41 17.10 1.25 3.42
N GLY A 42 15.87 0.98 3.87
CA GLY A 42 14.65 1.46 3.24
C GLY A 42 14.59 2.98 3.21
N ILE A 43 14.85 3.64 4.35
CA ILE A 43 14.90 5.10 4.49
C ILE A 43 15.97 5.68 3.58
N THR A 44 17.21 5.15 3.65
CA THR A 44 18.33 5.60 2.82
C THR A 44 18.01 5.52 1.31
N HIS A 45 17.33 4.46 0.86
CA HIS A 45 16.93 4.35 -0.53
C HIS A 45 15.83 5.36 -0.92
N ILE A 46 14.91 5.69 -0.01
CA ILE A 46 13.92 6.74 -0.25
C ILE A 46 14.62 8.09 -0.41
N GLU A 47 15.55 8.42 0.48
CA GLU A 47 16.36 9.65 0.41
C GLU A 47 17.13 9.74 -0.91
N GLN A 48 17.85 8.66 -1.28
CA GLN A 48 18.58 8.58 -2.55
C GLN A 48 17.66 8.77 -3.78
N SER A 49 16.47 8.16 -3.76
CA SER A 49 15.52 8.31 -4.86
C SER A 49 14.99 9.74 -4.99
N LEU A 50 14.82 10.45 -3.88
CA LEU A 50 14.46 11.87 -3.88
C LEU A 50 15.62 12.74 -4.38
N ASP A 51 16.88 12.45 -3.98
CA ASP A 51 18.08 13.12 -4.47
C ASP A 51 18.26 12.93 -5.98
N GLU A 52 18.05 11.71 -6.47
CA GLU A 52 18.07 11.41 -7.91
C GLU A 52 16.99 12.19 -8.67
N GLY A 53 15.78 12.30 -8.11
CA GLY A 53 14.71 13.11 -8.69
C GLY A 53 15.09 14.58 -8.84
N VAL A 54 15.77 15.15 -7.86
CA VAL A 54 16.30 16.53 -7.93
C VAL A 54 17.41 16.64 -8.99
N ALA A 55 18.36 15.72 -8.99
CA ALA A 55 19.47 15.72 -9.95
C ALA A 55 18.97 15.57 -11.41
N GLN A 56 17.86 14.89 -11.62
CA GLN A 56 17.21 14.72 -12.93
C GLN A 56 16.22 15.85 -13.29
N HIS A 57 16.09 16.87 -12.43
CA HIS A 57 15.13 17.97 -12.57
C HIS A 57 13.65 17.51 -12.61
N GLU A 58 13.34 16.36 -12.06
CA GLU A 58 11.98 15.84 -11.89
C GLU A 58 11.33 16.38 -10.60
N LEU A 59 12.14 16.77 -9.62
CA LEU A 59 11.74 17.38 -8.35
C LEU A 59 12.57 18.65 -8.09
N SER A 60 11.96 19.60 -7.40
CA SER A 60 12.69 20.73 -6.80
C SER A 60 13.26 20.32 -5.42
N GLU A 61 14.28 21.02 -4.96
CA GLU A 61 14.80 20.88 -3.58
C GLU A 61 13.70 21.06 -2.53
N GLN A 62 12.79 21.99 -2.73
CA GLN A 62 11.68 22.24 -1.83
C GLN A 62 10.70 21.06 -1.76
N GLU A 63 10.41 20.40 -2.89
CA GLU A 63 9.56 19.19 -2.92
C GLU A 63 10.25 18.02 -2.22
N ARG A 64 11.55 17.84 -2.42
CA ARG A 64 12.37 16.88 -1.70
C ARG A 64 12.33 17.09 -0.18
N GLU A 65 12.64 18.29 0.30
CA GLU A 65 12.61 18.64 1.72
C GLU A 65 11.21 18.41 2.31
N SER A 66 10.19 18.84 1.60
CA SER A 66 8.80 18.65 1.99
C SER A 66 8.41 17.15 2.07
N ALA A 67 8.90 16.31 1.17
CA ALA A 67 8.67 14.87 1.19
C ALA A 67 9.35 14.23 2.40
N LEU A 68 10.62 14.54 2.65
CA LEU A 68 11.37 14.02 3.80
C LEU A 68 10.77 14.45 5.14
N ALA A 69 10.28 15.68 5.25
CA ALA A 69 9.62 16.16 6.46
C ALA A 69 8.33 15.40 6.80
N ARG A 70 7.75 14.65 5.86
CA ARG A 70 6.57 13.82 6.05
C ARG A 70 6.89 12.34 6.27
N LEU A 71 8.16 11.94 6.17
CA LEU A 71 8.61 10.57 6.45
C LEU A 71 8.93 10.40 7.93
N SER A 72 8.43 9.35 8.51
CA SER A 72 8.81 8.87 9.83
C SER A 72 8.93 7.35 9.81
N SER A 73 9.53 6.77 10.83
CA SER A 73 9.68 5.33 10.98
C SER A 73 9.18 4.85 12.34
N ALA A 74 8.82 3.59 12.40
CA ALA A 74 8.47 2.89 13.62
C ALA A 74 9.14 1.51 13.62
N SER A 75 9.38 0.96 14.80
CA SER A 75 9.99 -0.37 14.96
C SER A 75 8.97 -1.48 15.22
N ARG A 76 7.68 -1.10 15.29
CA ARG A 76 6.60 -2.02 15.63
C ARG A 76 5.34 -1.70 14.84
N VAL A 77 4.69 -2.74 14.34
CA VAL A 77 3.46 -2.63 13.55
C VAL A 77 2.34 -1.91 14.32
N ASP A 78 2.17 -2.19 15.63
CA ASP A 78 1.11 -1.57 16.44
C ASP A 78 1.29 -0.04 16.63
N GLU A 79 2.53 0.46 16.58
CA GLU A 79 2.79 1.91 16.61
C GLU A 79 2.27 2.58 15.33
N VAL A 80 2.52 1.95 14.18
CA VAL A 80 2.01 2.42 12.87
C VAL A 80 0.48 2.39 12.84
N CYS A 81 -0.13 1.30 13.33
CA CYS A 81 -1.57 1.13 13.38
C CYS A 81 -2.29 2.28 14.07
N ARG A 82 -1.74 2.77 15.19
CA ARG A 82 -2.36 3.83 16.01
C ARG A 82 -2.43 5.19 15.32
N VAL A 83 -1.58 5.43 14.33
CA VAL A 83 -1.43 6.75 13.69
C VAL A 83 -1.86 6.79 12.23
N ALA A 84 -1.87 5.65 11.55
CA ALA A 84 -2.22 5.58 10.13
C ALA A 84 -3.74 5.57 9.89
N ASP A 85 -4.16 6.19 8.79
CA ASP A 85 -5.54 6.15 8.28
C ASP A 85 -5.70 5.06 7.21
N MET A 86 -4.58 4.67 6.59
CA MET A 86 -4.46 3.54 5.68
C MET A 86 -3.19 2.77 6.02
N LEU A 87 -3.30 1.47 6.19
CA LEU A 87 -2.20 0.55 6.43
C LEU A 87 -1.98 -0.29 5.16
N ILE A 88 -0.75 -0.35 4.67
CA ILE A 88 -0.40 -1.14 3.48
C ILE A 88 0.73 -2.08 3.86
N GLU A 89 0.46 -3.38 3.96
CA GLU A 89 1.52 -4.35 4.16
C GLU A 89 2.11 -4.81 2.83
N THR A 90 3.41 -4.99 2.81
CA THR A 90 4.20 -5.35 1.62
C THR A 90 5.17 -6.49 1.88
N VAL A 91 4.95 -7.23 2.97
CA VAL A 91 5.76 -8.39 3.35
C VAL A 91 5.65 -9.51 2.31
N PRO A 92 6.52 -10.53 2.33
CA PRO A 92 6.45 -11.67 1.42
C PRO A 92 5.06 -12.32 1.39
N ASP A 93 4.71 -12.93 0.25
CA ASP A 93 3.41 -13.58 0.03
C ASP A 93 3.33 -14.94 0.75
N GLU A 94 3.38 -14.89 2.07
CA GLU A 94 3.19 -16.00 2.99
C GLU A 94 1.91 -15.78 3.80
N MET A 95 0.93 -16.67 3.64
CA MET A 95 -0.41 -16.49 4.19
C MET A 95 -0.38 -16.28 5.71
N GLU A 96 0.38 -17.11 6.42
CA GLU A 96 0.48 -17.07 7.87
C GLU A 96 0.98 -15.70 8.36
N VAL A 97 2.02 -15.16 7.71
CA VAL A 97 2.59 -13.85 8.08
C VAL A 97 1.57 -12.73 7.85
N LYS A 98 0.82 -12.78 6.73
CA LYS A 98 -0.21 -11.79 6.45
C LYS A 98 -1.38 -11.87 7.43
N LEU A 99 -1.80 -13.06 7.83
CA LEU A 99 -2.84 -13.24 8.85
C LEU A 99 -2.39 -12.69 10.21
N GLU A 100 -1.12 -12.89 10.60
CA GLU A 100 -0.57 -12.31 11.82
C GLU A 100 -0.61 -10.77 11.77
N ILE A 101 -0.17 -10.16 10.67
CA ILE A 101 -0.19 -8.70 10.50
C ILE A 101 -1.62 -8.16 10.51
N PHE A 102 -2.56 -8.80 9.81
CA PHE A 102 -3.96 -8.38 9.80
C PHE A 102 -4.63 -8.54 11.17
N THR A 103 -4.22 -9.52 11.97
CA THR A 103 -4.63 -9.64 13.38
C THR A 103 -4.16 -8.43 14.20
N ILE A 104 -2.92 -7.96 13.98
CA ILE A 104 -2.40 -6.76 14.63
C ILE A 104 -3.15 -5.52 14.13
N PHE A 105 -3.40 -5.43 12.82
CA PHE A 105 -4.18 -4.35 12.23
C PHE A 105 -5.58 -4.26 12.86
N ASP A 106 -6.31 -5.38 12.91
CA ASP A 106 -7.66 -5.41 13.49
C ASP A 106 -7.68 -4.91 14.93
N LYS A 107 -6.68 -5.30 15.71
CA LYS A 107 -6.58 -4.97 17.14
C LYS A 107 -6.19 -3.51 17.41
N PHE A 108 -5.30 -2.92 16.61
CA PHE A 108 -4.63 -1.66 16.95
C PHE A 108 -4.91 -0.51 15.97
N ALA A 109 -5.43 -0.78 14.78
CA ALA A 109 -5.73 0.26 13.81
C ALA A 109 -6.86 1.18 14.30
N LYS A 110 -6.80 2.44 13.87
CA LYS A 110 -7.88 3.40 14.10
C LYS A 110 -9.22 2.84 13.62
N PRO A 111 -10.33 3.23 14.26
CA PRO A 111 -11.65 2.95 13.70
C PRO A 111 -11.73 3.44 12.24
N ARG A 112 -12.19 2.58 11.32
CA ARG A 112 -12.33 2.88 9.89
C ARG A 112 -11.01 3.12 9.13
N ALA A 113 -9.85 2.78 9.71
CA ALA A 113 -8.60 2.73 8.93
C ALA A 113 -8.71 1.62 7.87
N ILE A 114 -8.21 1.90 6.67
CA ILE A 114 -8.17 0.91 5.59
C ILE A 114 -7.01 -0.05 5.85
N LEU A 115 -7.28 -1.34 5.67
CA LEU A 115 -6.33 -2.42 5.83
C LEU A 115 -6.02 -3.02 4.46
N ALA A 116 -4.87 -2.65 3.89
CA ALA A 116 -4.49 -3.06 2.54
C ALA A 116 -3.34 -4.06 2.54
N SER A 117 -3.39 -5.01 1.62
CA SER A 117 -2.32 -5.97 1.37
C SER A 117 -1.80 -5.84 -0.06
N ASN A 118 -0.49 -5.68 -0.23
CA ASN A 118 0.16 -5.80 -1.53
C ASN A 118 0.50 -7.27 -1.78
N THR A 119 -0.47 -8.04 -2.27
CA THR A 119 -0.38 -9.49 -2.36
C THR A 119 -0.97 -10.05 -3.64
N SER A 120 -0.51 -11.23 -4.04
CA SER A 120 -1.18 -12.08 -5.02
C SER A 120 -2.13 -13.10 -4.39
N LEU A 121 -2.08 -13.25 -3.06
CA LEU A 121 -2.95 -14.16 -2.30
C LEU A 121 -4.39 -13.63 -2.21
N SER A 122 -5.31 -14.47 -1.72
CA SER A 122 -6.71 -14.12 -1.52
C SER A 122 -6.87 -13.05 -0.44
N ILE A 123 -7.38 -11.88 -0.83
CA ILE A 123 -7.70 -10.82 0.13
C ILE A 123 -8.93 -11.19 0.98
N THR A 124 -9.84 -11.96 0.43
CA THR A 124 -11.00 -12.48 1.18
C THR A 124 -10.54 -13.38 2.32
N GLU A 125 -9.57 -14.26 2.06
CA GLU A 125 -9.00 -15.14 3.09
C GLU A 125 -8.22 -14.33 4.14
N ILE A 126 -7.38 -13.39 3.72
CA ILE A 126 -6.63 -12.51 4.63
C ILE A 126 -7.58 -11.69 5.50
N ALA A 127 -8.64 -11.11 4.92
CA ALA A 127 -9.62 -10.33 5.65
C ALA A 127 -10.42 -11.12 6.67
N SER A 128 -10.62 -12.43 6.45
CA SER A 128 -11.44 -13.28 7.29
C SER A 128 -11.01 -13.37 8.77
N ILE A 129 -9.74 -13.02 9.07
CA ILE A 129 -9.23 -12.97 10.44
C ILE A 129 -9.65 -11.70 11.19
N THR A 130 -10.21 -10.69 10.50
CA THR A 130 -10.57 -9.39 11.07
C THR A 130 -12.08 -9.29 11.30
N PHE A 131 -12.49 -8.40 12.22
CA PHE A 131 -13.89 -8.04 12.45
C PHE A 131 -14.37 -6.87 11.58
N ARG A 132 -13.56 -6.45 10.59
CA ARG A 132 -13.78 -5.27 9.72
C ARG A 132 -13.43 -5.59 8.27
N THR A 133 -13.96 -6.69 7.78
CA THR A 133 -13.71 -7.20 6.42
C THR A 133 -14.03 -6.17 5.33
N GLU A 134 -15.00 -5.28 5.57
CA GLU A 134 -15.37 -4.19 4.67
C GLU A 134 -14.29 -3.13 4.49
N ASP A 135 -13.38 -2.96 5.45
CA ASP A 135 -12.25 -2.04 5.38
C ASP A 135 -10.99 -2.69 4.76
N CYS A 136 -11.05 -3.99 4.42
CA CYS A 136 -9.93 -4.75 3.86
C CYS A 136 -9.93 -4.74 2.33
N ILE A 137 -8.73 -4.61 1.73
CA ILE A 137 -8.55 -4.50 0.28
C ILE A 137 -7.18 -5.02 -0.17
N GLY A 138 -7.09 -5.60 -1.36
CA GLY A 138 -5.81 -5.83 -2.01
C GLY A 138 -5.37 -4.59 -2.79
N MET A 139 -4.09 -4.21 -2.69
CA MET A 139 -3.50 -3.13 -3.47
C MET A 139 -2.24 -3.63 -4.16
N ARG A 140 -2.35 -4.01 -5.43
CA ARG A 140 -1.22 -4.51 -6.22
C ARG A 140 -0.59 -3.39 -7.01
N PHE A 141 0.59 -2.98 -6.60
CA PHE A 141 1.33 -1.94 -7.30
C PHE A 141 2.14 -2.55 -8.45
N ALA A 142 1.95 -2.02 -9.66
CA ALA A 142 2.73 -2.45 -10.80
C ALA A 142 4.18 -1.95 -10.69
N ASN A 143 5.12 -2.88 -10.87
CA ASN A 143 6.58 -2.68 -10.71
C ASN A 143 7.23 -1.81 -11.77
N PRO A 144 8.46 -1.31 -11.49
CA PRO A 144 9.16 -1.24 -10.20
C PRO A 144 9.23 0.19 -9.63
N ALA A 145 9.44 0.30 -8.30
CA ALA A 145 9.95 1.55 -7.74
C ALA A 145 11.20 2.03 -8.51
N PRO A 146 11.42 3.36 -8.72
CA PRO A 146 10.76 4.44 -8.00
C PRO A 146 9.48 5.00 -8.66
N LYS A 147 9.13 4.60 -9.89
CA LYS A 147 7.98 5.18 -10.63
C LYS A 147 6.82 4.17 -10.72
N ILE A 148 6.11 3.95 -9.60
CA ILE A 148 4.85 3.21 -9.62
C ILE A 148 3.81 4.09 -10.33
N LYS A 149 3.33 3.63 -11.50
CA LYS A 149 2.36 4.39 -12.32
C LYS A 149 0.94 3.85 -12.23
N SER A 150 0.76 2.64 -11.74
CA SER A 150 -0.57 2.02 -11.66
C SER A 150 -0.73 1.13 -10.44
N VAL A 151 -1.96 1.01 -9.98
CA VAL A 151 -2.37 0.12 -8.90
C VAL A 151 -3.63 -0.64 -9.28
N GLU A 152 -3.64 -1.93 -9.01
CA GLU A 152 -4.85 -2.75 -9.07
C GLU A 152 -5.44 -2.82 -7.66
N LEU A 153 -6.66 -2.34 -7.51
CA LEU A 153 -7.46 -2.49 -6.30
C LEU A 153 -8.24 -3.79 -6.40
N VAL A 154 -7.87 -4.76 -5.57
CA VAL A 154 -8.49 -6.08 -5.56
C VAL A 154 -9.60 -6.08 -4.53
N ARG A 155 -10.84 -6.18 -4.99
CA ARG A 155 -12.01 -6.27 -4.15
C ARG A 155 -12.18 -7.71 -3.65
N GLY A 156 -12.07 -7.91 -2.34
CA GLY A 156 -12.48 -9.15 -1.69
C GLY A 156 -14.01 -9.24 -1.54
N ALA A 157 -14.48 -10.36 -0.99
CA ALA A 157 -15.92 -10.65 -0.89
C ALA A 157 -16.71 -9.53 -0.18
N ASP A 158 -16.17 -8.99 0.90
CA ASP A 158 -16.84 -8.02 1.77
C ASP A 158 -16.31 -6.59 1.61
N THR A 159 -15.26 -6.36 0.80
CA THR A 159 -14.69 -5.01 0.61
C THR A 159 -15.77 -4.00 0.21
N SER A 160 -15.93 -2.94 0.99
CA SER A 160 -16.97 -1.94 0.75
C SER A 160 -16.66 -1.01 -0.43
N ASP A 161 -17.72 -0.44 -1.03
CA ASP A 161 -17.56 0.60 -2.06
C ASP A 161 -16.87 1.86 -1.50
N ALA A 162 -17.07 2.15 -0.21
CA ALA A 162 -16.40 3.27 0.47
C ALA A 162 -14.88 3.05 0.55
N THR A 163 -14.44 1.82 0.82
CA THR A 163 -13.02 1.42 0.83
C THR A 163 -12.41 1.53 -0.57
N ILE A 164 -13.08 1.02 -1.59
CA ILE A 164 -12.65 1.15 -3.00
C ILE A 164 -12.53 2.63 -3.39
N ALA A 165 -13.53 3.44 -3.08
CA ALA A 165 -13.54 4.87 -3.43
C ALA A 165 -12.38 5.62 -2.75
N ALA A 166 -12.14 5.38 -1.46
CA ALA A 166 -11.06 6.02 -0.71
C ALA A 166 -9.67 5.60 -1.22
N CYS A 167 -9.46 4.31 -1.51
CA CYS A 167 -8.21 3.82 -2.11
C CYS A 167 -7.99 4.39 -3.52
N SER A 168 -9.07 4.49 -4.32
CA SER A 168 -8.99 5.07 -5.66
C SER A 168 -8.62 6.55 -5.63
N GLU A 169 -9.19 7.31 -4.69
CA GLU A 169 -8.87 8.72 -4.50
C GLU A 169 -7.41 8.88 -4.05
N ALA A 170 -6.97 8.08 -3.06
CA ALA A 170 -5.59 8.11 -2.59
C ALA A 170 -4.59 7.78 -3.70
N ALA A 171 -4.85 6.76 -4.50
CA ALA A 171 -3.98 6.38 -5.61
C ALA A 171 -3.93 7.45 -6.72
N ARG A 172 -5.07 8.06 -7.08
CA ARG A 172 -5.09 9.16 -8.06
C ARG A 172 -4.35 10.40 -7.57
N ARG A 173 -4.45 10.72 -6.28
CA ARG A 173 -3.69 11.84 -5.69
C ARG A 173 -2.19 11.61 -5.79
N ILE A 174 -1.73 10.37 -5.76
CA ILE A 174 -0.33 9.97 -5.98
C ILE A 174 0.05 10.02 -7.48
N GLY A 175 -0.92 10.22 -8.38
CA GLY A 175 -0.71 10.22 -9.82
C GLY A 175 -0.75 8.83 -10.46
N MET A 176 -1.34 7.83 -9.79
CA MET A 176 -1.46 6.47 -10.32
C MET A 176 -2.72 6.28 -11.15
N GLU A 177 -2.60 5.47 -12.19
CA GLU A 177 -3.75 4.85 -12.85
C GLU A 177 -4.33 3.76 -11.95
N VAL A 178 -5.66 3.71 -11.85
CA VAL A 178 -6.37 2.78 -10.95
C VAL A 178 -7.21 1.82 -11.77
N ALA A 179 -6.97 0.53 -11.57
CA ALA A 179 -7.84 -0.52 -12.03
C ALA A 179 -8.52 -1.20 -10.84
N VAL A 180 -9.83 -1.36 -10.88
CA VAL A 180 -10.57 -2.12 -9.86
C VAL A 180 -10.86 -3.50 -10.43
N ILE A 181 -10.41 -4.53 -9.73
CA ILE A 181 -10.67 -5.93 -10.09
C ILE A 181 -11.36 -6.66 -8.96
N TYR A 182 -12.17 -7.63 -9.30
CA TYR A 182 -12.82 -8.50 -8.32
C TYR A 182 -11.94 -9.74 -8.11
N GLU A 183 -11.83 -10.18 -6.87
CA GLU A 183 -11.22 -11.45 -6.58
C GLU A 183 -12.02 -12.57 -7.26
N SER A 184 -11.33 -13.41 -8.04
CA SER A 184 -11.98 -14.55 -8.65
C SER A 184 -12.23 -15.62 -7.59
N PRO A 185 -13.40 -16.27 -7.55
CA PRO A 185 -13.68 -17.37 -6.62
C PRO A 185 -12.89 -18.66 -6.91
N GLN A 186 -11.93 -18.63 -7.83
CA GLN A 186 -11.11 -19.79 -8.17
C GLN A 186 -9.68 -19.66 -7.65
N PRO A 187 -9.06 -20.76 -7.17
CA PRO A 187 -7.66 -20.75 -6.77
C PRO A 187 -6.77 -20.41 -7.97
N PHE A 188 -5.75 -19.60 -7.72
CA PHE A 188 -4.77 -19.16 -8.70
C PHE A 188 -4.22 -20.31 -9.54
N GLY A 189 -4.34 -20.25 -10.87
CA GLY A 189 -3.78 -21.25 -11.77
C GLY A 189 -4.26 -21.22 -13.22
N SER A 190 -4.91 -20.15 -13.70
CA SER A 190 -5.26 -20.09 -15.13
C SER A 190 -5.15 -18.67 -15.70
N ASP A 191 -4.58 -18.56 -16.89
CA ASP A 191 -4.31 -17.34 -17.68
C ASP A 191 -5.55 -16.50 -18.07
N GLU A 192 -6.73 -16.82 -17.57
CA GLU A 192 -7.97 -16.10 -17.90
C GLU A 192 -8.09 -14.70 -17.27
N VAL A 193 -7.26 -14.37 -16.28
CA VAL A 193 -7.27 -13.04 -15.64
C VAL A 193 -6.84 -11.94 -16.62
N ALA A 194 -5.96 -12.26 -17.57
CA ALA A 194 -5.49 -11.32 -18.58
C ALA A 194 -6.59 -10.91 -19.59
N VAL A 195 -7.54 -11.79 -19.87
CA VAL A 195 -8.59 -11.57 -20.89
C VAL A 195 -9.72 -10.69 -20.36
N ARG A 196 -10.04 -10.76 -19.06
CA ARG A 196 -11.06 -9.88 -18.44
C ARG A 196 -10.58 -8.45 -18.23
N ARG A 197 -9.25 -8.22 -18.12
CA ARG A 197 -8.64 -6.88 -18.06
C ARG A 197 -8.98 -6.02 -19.28
N ALA A 198 -9.00 -6.62 -20.47
CA ALA A 198 -9.23 -5.91 -21.72
C ALA A 198 -10.70 -5.47 -21.92
N LYS A 199 -11.67 -6.15 -21.30
CA LYS A 199 -13.10 -5.84 -21.46
C LYS A 199 -13.62 -4.73 -20.56
N ALA A 200 -13.05 -4.58 -19.34
CA ALA A 200 -13.46 -3.53 -18.40
C ALA A 200 -12.88 -2.15 -18.74
N MET A 201 -11.98 -2.05 -19.72
CA MET A 201 -11.39 -0.78 -20.19
C MET A 201 -12.08 -0.20 -21.43
N ILE A 202 -13.14 -0.86 -21.96
CA ILE A 202 -13.81 -0.47 -23.23
C ILE A 202 -15.29 -0.10 -23.01
N GLU A 203 -15.83 -0.30 -21.81
CA GLU A 203 -17.15 0.17 -21.40
C GLU A 203 -17.03 1.31 -20.38
#